data_79732b9a49e2fdf191a41a5736333bef
#
_entry.id   79732b9a49e2fdf191a41a5736333bef
#
_cell.length_a   1.000
_cell.length_b   1.000
_cell.length_c   1.000
_cell.angle_alpha   90.00
_cell.angle_beta   90.00
_cell.angle_gamma   90.00
#
_symmetry.space_group_name_H-M   'P 1'
#
loop_
_entity.id
_entity.type
_entity.pdbx_description
1 polymer ?
#
loop_
_entity_poly.entity_id
_entity_poly.type
_entity_poly.pdbx_seq_one_letter_code
_entity_poly.pdbx_strand_id
1 'polypeptide(L)'
;MTKRIHNPVFLYQIALLFMALACVSCETEYIDKVNTIPADVIKVPGYTHIESFTIKDTENNAISAALTEENIVITWSNHITLPETVKPEIILGTEATISPATGAEVAFKDGTVYTVTSKAGTTKKYTLKIDFRQKEPLTWTSTQEEPLAKGFMAKMTNRGTSDPAIINDLWMSLKDTRVYFVSAADQKTEYTAEIVYLGNGETAAPFLEYGVYYFLPENMPLGLYDLRIKNGAYTLQNASVENRFKIEVTEPDYFKTERFGFPTTKRLGETLEVRGGLLNELTAVEIYNTSNTAVTYPLEIVSLSSYKAILKIPAGVPVGAYNRMRFKRGTATSNLSYAVTVQ
;
A
#
# COMPACT_ATOMS: atom_id res chain seq x y z
N MET A 1 -5.06 -95.70 40.34
CA MET A 1 -4.56 -95.25 39.03
C MET A 1 -5.75 -95.08 38.08
N THR A 2 -6.28 -93.86 37.92
CA THR A 2 -7.43 -93.59 37.07
C THR A 2 -6.97 -92.75 35.89
N LYS A 3 -6.90 -93.40 34.74
CA LYS A 3 -6.54 -92.72 33.46
C LYS A 3 -7.72 -91.92 32.93
N ARG A 4 -7.61 -90.59 32.92
CA ARG A 4 -8.56 -89.74 32.22
C ARG A 4 -8.26 -89.80 30.74
N ILE A 5 -9.16 -90.35 29.96
CA ILE A 5 -9.13 -90.31 28.51
C ILE A 5 -9.69 -88.92 28.07
N HIS A 6 -8.81 -88.05 27.62
CA HIS A 6 -9.24 -86.84 26.97
C HIS A 6 -9.57 -87.17 25.51
N ASN A 7 -10.84 -87.14 25.20
CA ASN A 7 -11.32 -87.35 23.84
C ASN A 7 -11.20 -85.98 23.03
N PRO A 8 -10.24 -85.84 22.11
CA PRO A 8 -9.99 -84.58 21.42
C PRO A 8 -11.17 -84.20 20.50
N VAL A 9 -12.01 -85.13 20.12
CA VAL A 9 -13.17 -84.92 19.26
C VAL A 9 -14.24 -84.06 19.96
N PHE A 10 -14.39 -84.21 21.28
CA PHE A 10 -15.38 -83.52 22.08
C PHE A 10 -14.99 -82.01 22.25
N LEU A 11 -13.69 -81.71 22.37
CA LEU A 11 -13.19 -80.34 22.40
C LEU A 11 -13.38 -79.63 21.03
N TYR A 12 -13.21 -80.34 19.94
CA TYR A 12 -13.40 -79.83 18.61
C TYR A 12 -14.88 -79.50 18.32
N GLN A 13 -15.79 -80.29 18.79
CA GLN A 13 -17.22 -80.05 18.65
C GLN A 13 -17.69 -78.87 19.47
N ILE A 14 -17.16 -78.66 20.68
CA ILE A 14 -17.47 -77.51 21.51
C ILE A 14 -16.88 -76.20 20.88
N ALA A 15 -15.65 -76.27 20.34
CA ALA A 15 -15.05 -75.13 19.63
C ALA A 15 -15.83 -74.73 18.35
N LEU A 16 -16.31 -75.71 17.59
CA LEU A 16 -17.16 -75.46 16.41
C LEU A 16 -18.54 -74.90 16.78
N LEU A 17 -19.11 -75.34 17.91
CA LEU A 17 -20.37 -74.80 18.40
C LEU A 17 -20.23 -73.36 18.88
N PHE A 18 -19.13 -73.03 19.54
CA PHE A 18 -18.82 -71.62 19.94
C PHE A 18 -18.52 -70.71 18.72
N MET A 19 -17.86 -71.25 17.70
CA MET A 19 -17.58 -70.47 16.47
C MET A 19 -18.86 -70.24 15.66
N ALA A 20 -19.81 -71.21 15.67
CA ALA A 20 -21.12 -71.03 15.04
C ALA A 20 -22.01 -70.04 15.79
N LEU A 21 -21.94 -69.93 17.12
CA LEU A 21 -22.68 -68.95 17.88
C LEU A 21 -22.09 -67.51 17.75
N ALA A 22 -20.78 -67.37 17.47
CA ALA A 22 -20.14 -66.11 17.26
C ALA A 22 -20.51 -65.44 15.90
N CYS A 23 -20.98 -66.24 14.93
CA CYS A 23 -21.40 -65.75 13.62
C CYS A 23 -22.86 -65.27 13.57
N VAL A 24 -23.65 -65.46 14.61
CA VAL A 24 -25.08 -65.09 14.61
C VAL A 24 -25.35 -63.75 15.36
N SER A 25 -24.30 -63.18 15.94
CA SER A 25 -24.43 -61.96 16.80
C SER A 25 -23.94 -60.65 16.15
N CYS A 26 -24.07 -60.53 14.84
CA CYS A 26 -23.78 -59.23 14.20
C CYS A 26 -24.68 -59.00 12.97
N GLU A 27 -25.98 -59.12 13.15
CA GLU A 27 -26.92 -58.33 12.37
C GLU A 27 -27.35 -57.14 13.22
N THR A 28 -26.49 -56.13 13.30
CA THR A 28 -26.96 -54.79 13.50
C THR A 28 -27.65 -54.38 12.20
N GLU A 29 -28.95 -54.54 12.18
CA GLU A 29 -29.81 -53.86 11.22
C GLU A 29 -29.57 -52.36 11.44
N TYR A 30 -28.59 -51.78 10.69
CA TYR A 30 -28.52 -50.37 10.46
C TYR A 30 -29.75 -50.05 9.60
N ILE A 31 -30.84 -49.77 10.27
CA ILE A 31 -31.93 -49.05 9.62
C ILE A 31 -31.38 -47.63 9.44
N ASP A 32 -30.71 -47.40 8.31
CA ASP A 32 -30.58 -46.09 7.76
C ASP A 32 -32.02 -45.58 7.50
N LYS A 33 -32.68 -45.16 8.58
CA LYS A 33 -33.70 -44.16 8.43
C LYS A 33 -32.95 -42.87 8.05
N VAL A 34 -32.47 -42.83 6.82
CA VAL A 34 -32.35 -41.56 6.12
C VAL A 34 -33.80 -41.06 6.12
N ASN A 35 -34.14 -40.30 7.14
CA ASN A 35 -35.20 -39.35 7.03
C ASN A 35 -34.74 -38.45 5.92
N THR A 36 -35.04 -38.81 4.69
CA THR A 36 -35.16 -37.87 3.60
C THR A 36 -36.26 -36.93 4.08
N ILE A 37 -35.85 -35.93 4.85
CA ILE A 37 -36.64 -34.71 5.00
C ILE A 37 -36.85 -34.30 3.56
N PRO A 38 -38.13 -34.32 3.05
CA PRO A 38 -38.37 -33.81 1.75
C PRO A 38 -37.71 -32.44 1.66
N ALA A 39 -37.03 -32.20 0.57
CA ALA A 39 -36.42 -30.91 0.32
C ALA A 39 -37.48 -29.82 0.05
N ASP A 40 -38.59 -29.88 0.72
CA ASP A 40 -39.46 -28.76 0.93
C ASP A 40 -38.69 -27.79 1.84
N VAL A 41 -38.09 -26.80 1.17
CA VAL A 41 -37.56 -25.62 1.82
C VAL A 41 -38.61 -25.22 2.86
N ILE A 42 -38.34 -25.49 4.16
CA ILE A 42 -39.20 -25.03 5.24
C ILE A 42 -39.12 -23.50 5.14
N LYS A 43 -40.14 -22.90 4.50
CA LYS A 43 -40.31 -21.46 4.43
C LYS A 43 -40.65 -21.00 5.83
N VAL A 44 -39.62 -20.79 6.65
CA VAL A 44 -39.80 -20.28 8.00
C VAL A 44 -40.32 -18.85 7.90
N PRO A 45 -41.56 -18.59 8.35
CA PRO A 45 -42.05 -17.23 8.47
C PRO A 45 -41.07 -16.46 9.38
N GLY A 46 -40.39 -15.45 8.87
CA GLY A 46 -39.38 -14.75 9.66
C GLY A 46 -37.96 -14.83 9.09
N TYR A 47 -37.76 -15.44 7.94
CA TYR A 47 -36.44 -15.46 7.27
C TYR A 47 -35.97 -14.04 6.93
N THR A 48 -34.83 -13.64 7.52
CA THR A 48 -34.27 -12.29 7.38
C THR A 48 -32.82 -12.31 6.89
N HIS A 49 -32.39 -13.43 6.29
CA HIS A 49 -31.03 -13.55 5.76
C HIS A 49 -30.92 -13.03 4.33
N ILE A 50 -29.78 -12.42 4.03
CA ILE A 50 -29.33 -12.14 2.68
C ILE A 50 -28.66 -13.42 2.16
N GLU A 51 -29.12 -13.95 1.01
CA GLU A 51 -28.54 -15.14 0.39
C GLU A 51 -27.30 -14.80 -0.43
N SER A 52 -27.36 -13.68 -1.15
CA SER A 52 -26.18 -13.13 -1.84
C SER A 52 -26.22 -11.61 -1.91
N PHE A 53 -25.05 -11.02 -1.91
CA PHE A 53 -24.85 -9.60 -2.11
C PHE A 53 -23.65 -9.40 -3.03
N THR A 54 -23.88 -8.81 -4.20
CA THR A 54 -22.86 -8.62 -5.23
C THR A 54 -22.86 -7.18 -5.69
N ILE A 55 -21.69 -6.60 -5.85
CA ILE A 55 -21.49 -5.28 -6.46
C ILE A 55 -20.58 -5.42 -7.69
N LYS A 56 -20.45 -4.34 -8.45
CA LYS A 56 -19.46 -4.24 -9.52
C LYS A 56 -18.43 -3.19 -9.18
N ASP A 57 -17.16 -3.49 -9.49
CA ASP A 57 -16.08 -2.52 -9.39
C ASP A 57 -16.09 -1.53 -10.57
N THR A 58 -15.14 -0.60 -10.60
CA THR A 58 -15.02 0.41 -11.66
C THR A 58 -14.66 -0.18 -13.03
N GLU A 59 -14.18 -1.43 -13.07
CA GLU A 59 -13.86 -2.19 -14.28
C GLU A 59 -15.00 -3.14 -14.69
N ASN A 60 -16.15 -3.08 -13.99
CA ASN A 60 -17.33 -3.91 -14.18
C ASN A 60 -17.14 -5.39 -13.77
N ASN A 61 -16.11 -5.72 -12.97
CA ASN A 61 -15.96 -7.04 -12.39
C ASN A 61 -16.90 -7.21 -11.20
N ALA A 62 -17.51 -8.39 -11.08
CA ALA A 62 -18.41 -8.71 -9.97
C ALA A 62 -17.62 -9.03 -8.70
N ILE A 63 -17.98 -8.40 -7.59
CA ILE A 63 -17.44 -8.64 -6.27
C ILE A 63 -18.56 -9.14 -5.37
N SER A 64 -18.47 -10.38 -4.91
CA SER A 64 -19.43 -10.96 -3.95
C SER A 64 -19.00 -10.68 -2.51
N ALA A 65 -19.98 -10.28 -1.69
CA ALA A 65 -19.73 -10.04 -0.28
C ALA A 65 -19.64 -11.37 0.51
N ALA A 66 -18.82 -11.37 1.54
CA ALA A 66 -18.93 -12.31 2.64
C ALA A 66 -20.03 -11.83 3.60
N LEU A 67 -20.98 -12.71 3.88
CA LEU A 67 -22.12 -12.41 4.74
C LEU A 67 -21.89 -13.01 6.13
N THR A 68 -22.07 -12.22 7.18
CA THR A 68 -22.05 -12.64 8.57
C THR A 68 -23.40 -12.36 9.21
N GLU A 69 -23.55 -12.63 10.50
CA GLU A 69 -24.80 -12.38 11.22
C GLU A 69 -25.25 -10.93 11.14
N GLU A 70 -24.35 -9.97 11.14
CA GLU A 70 -24.67 -8.53 11.20
C GLU A 70 -23.96 -7.69 10.13
N ASN A 71 -23.09 -8.29 9.33
CA ASN A 71 -22.28 -7.52 8.39
C ASN A 71 -22.34 -8.10 6.97
N ILE A 72 -22.26 -7.19 6.02
CA ILE A 72 -21.98 -7.43 4.62
C ILE A 72 -20.54 -6.98 4.41
N VAL A 73 -19.60 -7.91 4.24
CA VAL A 73 -18.17 -7.61 4.13
C VAL A 73 -17.76 -7.68 2.67
N ILE A 74 -17.38 -6.55 2.10
CA ILE A 74 -16.81 -6.45 0.75
C ILE A 74 -15.29 -6.36 0.86
N THR A 75 -14.59 -7.31 0.27
CA THR A 75 -13.15 -7.20 0.10
C THR A 75 -12.86 -6.33 -1.11
N TRP A 76 -12.18 -5.20 -0.89
CA TRP A 76 -11.85 -4.23 -1.94
C TRP A 76 -10.35 -4.11 -2.11
N SER A 77 -9.89 -4.14 -3.38
CA SER A 77 -8.47 -3.89 -3.66
C SER A 77 -8.13 -2.41 -3.47
N ASN A 78 -7.10 -2.11 -2.69
CA ASN A 78 -6.64 -0.74 -2.49
C ASN A 78 -5.98 -0.09 -3.73
N HIS A 79 -5.78 -0.87 -4.81
CA HIS A 79 -5.31 -0.36 -6.11
C HIS A 79 -6.46 0.14 -7.01
N ILE A 80 -7.70 -0.17 -6.64
CA ILE A 80 -8.88 0.26 -7.36
C ILE A 80 -9.52 1.42 -6.60
N THR A 81 -9.78 2.51 -7.30
CA THR A 81 -10.47 3.66 -6.70
C THR A 81 -11.83 3.23 -6.16
N LEU A 82 -12.11 3.57 -4.89
CA LEU A 82 -13.39 3.30 -4.26
C LEU A 82 -14.45 4.22 -4.90
N PRO A 83 -15.53 3.68 -5.48
CA PRO A 83 -16.61 4.51 -6.00
C PRO A 83 -17.41 5.14 -4.85
N GLU A 84 -17.97 6.32 -5.06
CA GLU A 84 -18.82 6.98 -4.05
C GLU A 84 -20.13 6.23 -3.84
N THR A 85 -20.68 5.64 -4.91
CA THR A 85 -21.93 4.89 -4.90
C THR A 85 -21.81 3.58 -5.64
N VAL A 86 -22.66 2.60 -5.29
CA VAL A 86 -22.80 1.31 -5.96
C VAL A 86 -24.27 0.94 -6.12
N LYS A 87 -24.56 0.02 -7.04
CA LYS A 87 -25.88 -0.59 -7.27
C LYS A 87 -25.80 -2.08 -6.97
N PRO A 88 -26.01 -2.51 -5.72
CA PRO A 88 -25.85 -3.90 -5.34
C PRO A 88 -26.97 -4.78 -5.90
N GLU A 89 -26.60 -5.95 -6.40
CA GLU A 89 -27.52 -7.04 -6.70
C GLU A 89 -27.64 -7.91 -5.44
N ILE A 90 -28.88 -7.98 -4.90
CA ILE A 90 -29.14 -8.65 -3.61
C ILE A 90 -30.17 -9.73 -3.82
N ILE A 91 -29.87 -10.95 -3.42
CA ILE A 91 -30.81 -12.07 -3.39
C ILE A 91 -31.21 -12.32 -1.94
N LEU A 92 -32.48 -12.43 -1.72
CA LEU A 92 -33.10 -12.67 -0.41
C LEU A 92 -33.86 -14.00 -0.44
N GLY A 93 -34.10 -14.53 0.73
CA GLY A 93 -35.06 -15.60 0.89
C GLY A 93 -36.46 -15.21 0.41
N THR A 94 -37.28 -16.22 0.10
CA THR A 94 -38.61 -16.02 -0.45
C THR A 94 -39.47 -15.09 0.39
N GLU A 95 -40.10 -14.11 -0.25
CA GLU A 95 -41.05 -13.13 0.34
C GLU A 95 -40.41 -12.17 1.35
N ALA A 96 -39.06 -12.11 1.48
CA ALA A 96 -38.38 -11.07 2.20
C ALA A 96 -38.19 -9.81 1.34
N THR A 97 -38.10 -8.66 1.97
CA THR A 97 -37.80 -7.38 1.32
C THR A 97 -36.59 -6.74 1.98
N ILE A 98 -35.91 -5.84 1.28
CA ILE A 98 -34.73 -5.12 1.80
C ILE A 98 -34.82 -3.64 1.51
N SER A 99 -34.29 -2.83 2.42
CA SER A 99 -34.12 -1.40 2.25
C SER A 99 -32.69 -1.01 2.61
N PRO A 100 -31.93 -0.32 1.71
CA PRO A 100 -32.25 0.04 0.33
C PRO A 100 -32.54 -1.18 -0.56
N ALA A 101 -33.37 -0.99 -1.59
CA ALA A 101 -33.78 -2.07 -2.50
C ALA A 101 -32.60 -2.56 -3.35
N THR A 102 -32.70 -3.82 -3.85
CA THR A 102 -31.74 -4.36 -4.82
C THR A 102 -31.69 -3.46 -6.08
N GLY A 103 -30.48 -3.20 -6.59
CA GLY A 103 -30.25 -2.31 -7.72
C GLY A 103 -30.39 -0.82 -7.44
N ALA A 104 -30.83 -0.41 -6.24
CA ALA A 104 -30.84 0.99 -5.85
C ALA A 104 -29.42 1.53 -5.72
N GLU A 105 -29.22 2.78 -6.10
CA GLU A 105 -27.93 3.47 -5.92
C GLU A 105 -27.76 3.87 -4.45
N VAL A 106 -26.70 3.40 -3.84
CA VAL A 106 -26.42 3.62 -2.41
C VAL A 106 -24.98 4.07 -2.20
N ALA A 107 -24.74 4.83 -1.13
CA ALA A 107 -23.38 5.23 -0.75
C ALA A 107 -22.51 4.01 -0.43
N PHE A 108 -21.36 3.91 -1.08
CA PHE A 108 -20.40 2.82 -0.85
C PHE A 108 -19.37 3.23 0.19
N LYS A 109 -19.73 3.08 1.45
CA LYS A 109 -18.87 3.39 2.60
C LYS A 109 -19.18 2.50 3.79
N ASP A 110 -18.22 2.36 4.66
CA ASP A 110 -18.41 1.68 5.95
C ASP A 110 -19.61 2.28 6.72
N GLY A 111 -20.37 1.39 7.36
CA GLY A 111 -21.52 1.80 8.15
C GLY A 111 -22.82 1.98 7.38
N THR A 112 -22.84 1.81 6.04
CA THR A 112 -24.10 1.79 5.27
C THR A 112 -24.96 0.62 5.75
N VAL A 113 -26.23 0.89 6.15
CA VAL A 113 -27.12 -0.09 6.78
C VAL A 113 -28.17 -0.57 5.79
N TYR A 114 -28.35 -1.88 5.74
CA TYR A 114 -29.42 -2.57 5.02
C TYR A 114 -30.35 -3.22 6.04
N THR A 115 -31.66 -3.05 5.85
CA THR A 115 -32.67 -3.66 6.71
C THR A 115 -33.46 -4.68 5.90
N VAL A 116 -33.37 -5.94 6.28
CA VAL A 116 -34.17 -7.02 5.70
C VAL A 116 -35.42 -7.21 6.55
N THR A 117 -36.58 -7.25 5.88
CA THR A 117 -37.87 -7.50 6.52
C THR A 117 -38.47 -8.78 5.97
N SER A 118 -38.76 -9.73 6.83
CA SER A 118 -39.41 -10.98 6.47
C SER A 118 -40.90 -10.81 6.15
N LYS A 119 -41.53 -11.79 5.54
CA LYS A 119 -43.00 -11.83 5.37
C LYS A 119 -43.78 -11.63 6.70
N ALA A 120 -43.24 -12.13 7.80
CA ALA A 120 -43.85 -12.01 9.15
C ALA A 120 -43.65 -10.63 9.78
N GLY A 121 -42.94 -9.70 9.12
CA GLY A 121 -42.63 -8.38 9.66
C GLY A 121 -41.41 -8.31 10.59
N THR A 122 -40.72 -9.43 10.80
CA THR A 122 -39.46 -9.43 11.57
C THR A 122 -38.38 -8.72 10.75
N THR A 123 -37.61 -7.86 11.41
CA THR A 123 -36.51 -7.11 10.76
C THR A 123 -35.15 -7.52 11.28
N LYS A 124 -34.14 -7.48 10.41
CA LYS A 124 -32.72 -7.65 10.72
C LYS A 124 -31.91 -6.60 9.98
N LYS A 125 -30.95 -6.02 10.68
CA LYS A 125 -30.03 -5.03 10.11
C LYS A 125 -28.69 -5.67 9.77
N TYR A 126 -28.15 -5.29 8.62
CA TYR A 126 -26.80 -5.62 8.20
C TYR A 126 -26.04 -4.33 7.93
N THR A 127 -24.80 -4.28 8.39
CA THR A 127 -23.92 -3.14 8.20
C THR A 127 -22.87 -3.47 7.15
N LEU A 128 -22.75 -2.64 6.12
CA LEU A 128 -21.69 -2.75 5.14
C LEU A 128 -20.34 -2.46 5.79
N LYS A 129 -19.39 -3.33 5.52
CA LYS A 129 -17.97 -3.19 5.89
C LYS A 129 -17.10 -3.37 4.66
N ILE A 130 -16.16 -2.45 4.47
CA ILE A 130 -15.20 -2.51 3.37
C ILE A 130 -13.86 -2.93 3.93
N ASP A 131 -13.43 -4.15 3.58
CA ASP A 131 -12.14 -4.71 3.99
C ASP A 131 -11.13 -4.47 2.86
N PHE A 132 -10.30 -3.44 3.03
CA PHE A 132 -9.26 -3.10 2.06
C PHE A 132 -8.14 -4.12 2.09
N ARG A 133 -7.84 -4.71 0.94
CA ARG A 133 -6.74 -5.65 0.76
C ARG A 133 -5.67 -5.07 -0.13
N GLN A 134 -4.47 -5.10 0.36
CA GLN A 134 -3.30 -4.73 -0.42
C GLN A 134 -2.95 -5.86 -1.39
N LYS A 135 -2.83 -5.51 -2.68
CA LYS A 135 -2.22 -6.38 -3.67
C LYS A 135 -0.72 -6.47 -3.38
N GLU A 136 -0.15 -7.67 -3.51
CA GLU A 136 1.30 -7.83 -3.38
C GLU A 136 2.00 -7.00 -4.46
N PRO A 137 2.90 -6.08 -4.08
CA PRO A 137 3.67 -5.30 -5.03
C PRO A 137 4.55 -6.23 -5.88
N LEU A 138 4.70 -5.91 -7.17
CA LEU A 138 5.63 -6.66 -8.02
C LEU A 138 7.05 -6.51 -7.50
N THR A 139 7.77 -7.62 -7.50
CA THR A 139 9.18 -7.67 -7.12
C THR A 139 9.97 -6.69 -7.98
N TRP A 140 10.79 -5.88 -7.36
CA TRP A 140 11.66 -4.97 -8.07
C TRP A 140 13.06 -5.55 -8.23
N THR A 141 13.69 -5.21 -9.33
CA THR A 141 15.10 -5.50 -9.55
C THR A 141 15.84 -4.19 -9.69
N SER A 142 16.88 -4.01 -8.90
CA SER A 142 17.82 -2.91 -9.15
C SER A 142 18.57 -3.22 -10.44
N THR A 143 18.37 -2.36 -11.44
CA THR A 143 19.12 -2.46 -12.71
C THR A 143 20.34 -1.54 -12.72
N GLN A 144 20.56 -0.76 -11.65
CA GLN A 144 21.52 0.31 -11.64
C GLN A 144 22.67 0.08 -10.68
N GLU A 145 23.86 0.38 -11.16
CA GLU A 145 25.13 0.38 -10.44
C GLU A 145 25.63 1.82 -10.16
N GLU A 146 24.87 2.85 -10.56
CA GLU A 146 25.29 4.24 -10.35
C GLU A 146 25.13 4.67 -8.89
N PRO A 147 26.13 5.42 -8.35
CA PRO A 147 26.08 5.90 -6.99
C PRO A 147 24.92 6.86 -6.75
N LEU A 148 24.38 6.82 -5.54
CA LEU A 148 23.43 7.81 -5.04
C LEU A 148 24.19 8.90 -4.27
N ALA A 149 24.23 10.11 -4.81
CA ALA A 149 24.85 11.22 -4.12
C ALA A 149 23.90 11.81 -3.07
N LYS A 150 24.42 12.08 -1.87
CA LYS A 150 23.67 12.77 -0.81
C LYS A 150 23.24 14.16 -1.28
N GLY A 151 22.05 14.58 -0.84
CA GLY A 151 21.47 15.85 -1.24
C GLY A 151 20.73 15.84 -2.60
N PHE A 152 20.98 14.86 -3.45
CA PHE A 152 20.22 14.68 -4.69
C PHE A 152 18.96 13.87 -4.43
N MET A 153 17.89 14.21 -5.14
CA MET A 153 16.64 13.49 -5.08
C MET A 153 16.77 12.18 -5.87
N ALA A 154 16.66 11.08 -5.16
CA ALA A 154 16.60 9.74 -5.75
C ALA A 154 15.14 9.33 -5.98
N LYS A 155 14.93 8.36 -6.87
CA LYS A 155 13.61 7.85 -7.20
C LYS A 155 13.64 6.34 -7.43
N MET A 156 12.52 5.68 -7.10
CA MET A 156 12.19 4.34 -7.57
C MET A 156 10.90 4.46 -8.38
N THR A 157 10.94 4.18 -9.66
CA THR A 157 9.81 4.37 -10.55
C THR A 157 9.53 3.12 -11.38
N ASN A 158 8.40 3.08 -12.07
CA ASN A 158 8.09 2.00 -12.99
C ASN A 158 8.73 2.18 -14.38
N ARG A 159 9.51 3.22 -14.56
CA ARG A 159 10.16 3.57 -15.84
C ARG A 159 11.62 3.88 -15.61
N GLY A 160 12.41 3.57 -16.63
CA GLY A 160 13.77 4.04 -16.75
C GLY A 160 14.83 3.00 -16.42
N THR A 161 15.92 3.10 -17.16
CA THR A 161 17.13 2.31 -16.96
C THR A 161 18.09 2.98 -15.98
N SER A 162 17.76 4.23 -15.57
CA SER A 162 18.60 5.05 -14.70
C SER A 162 18.12 5.12 -13.25
N ASP A 163 17.02 4.46 -12.91
CA ASP A 163 16.53 4.42 -11.54
C ASP A 163 17.22 3.30 -10.75
N PRO A 164 17.51 3.48 -9.45
CA PRO A 164 18.11 2.45 -8.62
C PRO A 164 17.20 1.23 -8.45
N ALA A 165 15.90 1.40 -8.70
CA ALA A 165 14.93 0.32 -8.66
C ALA A 165 13.71 0.61 -9.54
N ILE A 166 13.16 -0.44 -10.16
CA ILE A 166 11.87 -0.40 -10.84
C ILE A 166 10.83 -1.01 -9.90
N ILE A 167 9.74 -0.30 -9.68
CA ILE A 167 8.69 -0.71 -8.75
C ILE A 167 7.30 -0.48 -9.35
N ASN A 168 6.38 -1.43 -9.11
CA ASN A 168 4.99 -1.37 -9.55
C ASN A 168 4.05 -1.76 -8.42
N ASP A 169 2.77 -1.44 -8.59
CA ASP A 169 1.68 -1.87 -7.70
C ASP A 169 1.87 -1.48 -6.22
N LEU A 170 2.46 -0.31 -5.96
CA LEU A 170 2.59 0.21 -4.60
C LEU A 170 1.23 0.63 -4.03
N TRP A 171 1.02 0.35 -2.78
CA TRP A 171 -0.03 1.00 -2.02
C TRP A 171 0.34 2.47 -1.77
N MET A 172 -0.48 3.40 -2.28
CA MET A 172 -0.22 4.85 -2.28
C MET A 172 -0.53 5.48 -0.91
N SER A 173 0.14 4.99 0.12
CA SER A 173 0.03 5.48 1.49
C SER A 173 1.41 5.88 2.01
N LEU A 174 1.68 7.19 2.06
CA LEU A 174 2.92 7.72 2.65
C LEU A 174 3.10 7.28 4.11
N LYS A 175 2.01 7.19 4.86
CA LYS A 175 2.01 6.75 6.25
C LYS A 175 2.54 5.32 6.42
N ASP A 176 2.23 4.46 5.45
CA ASP A 176 2.53 3.03 5.50
C ASP A 176 3.72 2.65 4.59
N THR A 177 4.42 3.66 4.05
CA THR A 177 5.57 3.45 3.18
C THR A 177 6.85 3.97 3.84
N ARG A 178 7.90 3.15 3.82
CA ARG A 178 9.23 3.49 4.32
C ARG A 178 10.27 3.03 3.31
N VAL A 179 11.12 3.95 2.85
CA VAL A 179 12.33 3.66 2.08
C VAL A 179 13.51 3.67 3.05
N TYR A 180 14.35 2.65 3.02
CA TYR A 180 15.48 2.57 3.92
C TYR A 180 16.64 1.76 3.33
N PHE A 181 17.81 2.01 3.89
CA PHE A 181 19.07 1.45 3.44
C PHE A 181 19.70 0.67 4.57
N VAL A 182 20.02 -0.59 4.33
CA VAL A 182 20.73 -1.45 5.28
C VAL A 182 22.22 -1.43 4.95
N SER A 183 23.05 -1.07 5.91
CA SER A 183 24.50 -1.00 5.72
C SER A 183 25.12 -2.35 5.36
N ALA A 184 25.98 -2.37 4.35
CA ALA A 184 26.77 -3.56 4.00
C ALA A 184 27.80 -3.91 5.06
N ALA A 185 28.28 -2.91 5.83
CA ALA A 185 29.35 -3.09 6.81
C ALA A 185 28.98 -4.01 7.98
N ASP A 186 27.72 -3.92 8.45
CA ASP A 186 27.24 -4.71 9.59
C ASP A 186 25.96 -5.50 9.29
N GLN A 187 25.32 -5.24 8.15
CA GLN A 187 24.07 -5.85 7.68
C GLN A 187 22.88 -5.68 8.66
N LYS A 188 22.93 -4.67 9.50
CA LYS A 188 21.94 -4.40 10.57
C LYS A 188 21.54 -2.94 10.66
N THR A 189 22.50 -2.01 10.55
CA THR A 189 22.21 -0.59 10.72
C THR A 189 21.37 -0.09 9.55
N GLU A 190 20.24 0.54 9.87
CA GLU A 190 19.28 1.06 8.92
C GLU A 190 19.28 2.58 8.91
N TYR A 191 19.23 3.16 7.72
CA TYR A 191 19.07 4.59 7.47
C TYR A 191 17.79 4.83 6.70
N THR A 192 16.84 5.53 7.30
CA THR A 192 15.53 5.81 6.66
C THR A 192 15.63 7.06 5.82
N ALA A 193 15.27 6.95 4.54
CA ALA A 193 15.18 8.05 3.61
C ALA A 193 13.92 8.91 3.89
N GLU A 194 13.99 10.17 3.53
CA GLU A 194 12.85 11.08 3.57
C GLU A 194 12.07 10.99 2.25
N ILE A 195 10.88 10.37 2.29
CA ILE A 195 10.01 10.29 1.13
C ILE A 195 9.36 11.66 0.91
N VAL A 196 9.52 12.21 -0.27
CA VAL A 196 8.97 13.51 -0.66
C VAL A 196 7.81 13.41 -1.64
N TYR A 197 7.66 12.26 -2.29
CA TYR A 197 6.55 11.95 -3.17
C TYR A 197 6.33 10.45 -3.24
N LEU A 198 5.06 10.06 -3.22
CA LEU A 198 4.58 8.71 -3.53
C LEU A 198 3.30 8.89 -4.34
N GLY A 199 3.29 8.44 -5.58
CA GLY A 199 2.12 8.65 -6.42
C GLY A 199 2.22 8.07 -7.83
N ASN A 200 1.19 8.35 -8.62
CA ASN A 200 1.01 7.83 -9.97
C ASN A 200 1.71 8.66 -11.06
N GLY A 201 2.54 9.61 -10.65
CA GLY A 201 3.15 10.59 -11.54
C GLY A 201 2.25 11.82 -11.73
N GLU A 202 2.88 12.97 -11.73
CA GLU A 202 2.22 14.26 -11.99
C GLU A 202 2.62 14.77 -13.37
N THR A 203 1.83 15.66 -13.93
CA THR A 203 2.13 16.26 -15.24
C THR A 203 3.25 17.31 -15.18
N ALA A 204 3.65 17.71 -13.97
CA ALA A 204 4.68 18.71 -13.72
C ALA A 204 5.90 18.12 -13.01
N ALA A 205 7.11 18.52 -13.48
CA ALA A 205 8.35 18.17 -12.80
C ALA A 205 8.35 18.62 -11.32
N PRO A 206 9.02 17.89 -10.40
CA PRO A 206 9.91 16.77 -10.70
C PRO A 206 9.21 15.39 -10.73
N PHE A 207 7.92 15.29 -10.39
CA PHE A 207 7.19 14.03 -10.15
C PHE A 207 6.43 13.60 -11.41
N LEU A 208 7.16 13.15 -12.42
CA LEU A 208 6.59 12.80 -13.73
C LEU A 208 6.25 11.33 -13.90
N GLU A 209 6.65 10.48 -12.94
CA GLU A 209 6.55 9.04 -13.06
C GLU A 209 5.88 8.42 -11.83
N TYR A 210 5.21 7.31 -12.07
CA TYR A 210 4.71 6.47 -10.97
C TYR A 210 5.87 5.97 -10.13
N GLY A 211 5.80 6.15 -8.81
CA GLY A 211 6.81 5.63 -7.91
C GLY A 211 7.01 6.45 -6.64
N VAL A 212 8.20 6.31 -6.08
CA VAL A 212 8.65 6.94 -4.85
C VAL A 212 9.84 7.83 -5.13
N TYR A 213 9.78 9.08 -4.67
CA TYR A 213 10.90 10.03 -4.70
C TYR A 213 11.33 10.33 -3.28
N TYR A 214 12.63 10.38 -3.04
CA TYR A 214 13.16 10.50 -1.69
C TYR A 214 14.53 11.16 -1.65
N PHE A 215 14.91 11.65 -0.47
CA PHE A 215 16.28 12.10 -0.16
C PHE A 215 16.93 11.15 0.82
N LEU A 216 18.24 10.95 0.65
CA LEU A 216 19.06 10.23 1.62
C LEU A 216 19.21 11.05 2.91
N PRO A 217 19.28 10.41 4.09
CA PRO A 217 19.59 11.11 5.34
C PRO A 217 20.97 11.77 5.28
N GLU A 218 21.09 13.01 5.75
CA GLU A 218 22.37 13.74 5.77
C GLU A 218 23.43 13.04 6.62
N ASN A 219 23.01 12.36 7.69
CA ASN A 219 23.88 11.62 8.61
C ASN A 219 24.23 10.21 8.14
N MET A 220 23.76 9.79 6.98
CA MET A 220 24.07 8.46 6.42
C MET A 220 25.56 8.41 6.02
N PRO A 221 26.36 7.44 6.51
CA PRO A 221 27.74 7.27 6.07
C PRO A 221 27.86 6.93 4.58
N LEU A 222 29.02 7.24 4.01
CA LEU A 222 29.35 6.79 2.65
C LEU A 222 29.61 5.28 2.65
N GLY A 223 29.29 4.61 1.55
CA GLY A 223 29.53 3.18 1.43
C GLY A 223 28.43 2.44 0.67
N LEU A 224 28.41 1.12 0.82
CA LEU A 224 27.50 0.23 0.14
C LEU A 224 26.30 -0.13 1.01
N TYR A 225 25.13 -0.20 0.39
CA TYR A 225 23.85 -0.43 1.04
C TYR A 225 22.93 -1.36 0.24
N ASP A 226 22.08 -2.06 0.99
CA ASP A 226 20.90 -2.75 0.47
C ASP A 226 19.69 -1.81 0.58
N LEU A 227 19.17 -1.37 -0.55
CA LEU A 227 17.98 -0.53 -0.62
C LEU A 227 16.74 -1.38 -0.44
N ARG A 228 15.89 -1.00 0.49
CA ARG A 228 14.62 -1.67 0.79
C ARG A 228 13.47 -0.68 0.83
N ILE A 229 12.30 -1.16 0.50
CA ILE A 229 11.05 -0.44 0.71
C ILE A 229 10.09 -1.32 1.51
N LYS A 230 9.56 -0.79 2.61
CA LYS A 230 8.38 -1.33 3.26
C LYS A 230 7.18 -0.55 2.75
N ASN A 231 6.19 -1.27 2.21
CA ASN A 231 4.95 -0.68 1.71
C ASN A 231 3.78 -1.49 2.26
N GLY A 232 3.10 -0.94 3.23
CA GLY A 232 2.05 -1.62 3.99
C GLY A 232 2.54 -2.90 4.66
N ALA A 233 1.97 -4.04 4.27
CA ALA A 233 2.30 -5.36 4.80
C ALA A 233 3.58 -5.97 4.19
N TYR A 234 4.08 -5.43 3.07
CA TYR A 234 5.17 -6.03 2.32
C TYR A 234 6.49 -5.29 2.51
N THR A 235 7.58 -6.05 2.54
CA THR A 235 8.93 -5.52 2.47
C THR A 235 9.57 -6.00 1.19
N LEU A 236 9.87 -5.07 0.29
CA LEU A 236 10.54 -5.33 -0.96
C LEU A 236 12.04 -5.13 -0.79
N GLN A 237 12.80 -6.07 -1.29
CA GLN A 237 14.26 -6.03 -1.35
C GLN A 237 14.72 -6.55 -2.70
N ASN A 238 15.95 -6.25 -3.06
CA ASN A 238 16.50 -6.74 -4.32
C ASN A 238 16.45 -8.29 -4.36
N ALA A 239 15.87 -8.84 -5.42
CA ALA A 239 15.72 -10.29 -5.60
C ALA A 239 17.06 -11.03 -5.79
N SER A 240 18.12 -10.33 -6.18
CA SER A 240 19.45 -10.90 -6.33
C SER A 240 20.13 -11.06 -4.96
N VAL A 241 20.16 -12.27 -4.44
CA VAL A 241 20.77 -12.58 -3.12
C VAL A 241 22.29 -12.31 -3.14
N GLU A 242 22.95 -12.50 -4.28
CA GLU A 242 24.41 -12.36 -4.40
C GLU A 242 24.88 -10.91 -4.43
N ASN A 243 24.01 -9.98 -4.74
CA ASN A 243 24.42 -8.60 -5.01
C ASN A 243 23.43 -7.55 -4.45
N ARG A 244 22.82 -7.80 -3.30
CA ARG A 244 21.86 -6.89 -2.69
C ARG A 244 22.49 -5.59 -2.17
N PHE A 245 23.76 -5.63 -1.76
CA PHE A 245 24.50 -4.46 -1.27
C PHE A 245 25.26 -3.78 -2.41
N LYS A 246 24.55 -3.23 -3.37
CA LYS A 246 25.17 -2.59 -4.54
C LYS A 246 24.95 -1.09 -4.63
N ILE A 247 24.05 -0.56 -3.85
CA ILE A 247 23.80 0.88 -3.89
C ILE A 247 24.95 1.57 -3.15
N GLU A 248 25.79 2.26 -3.90
CA GLU A 248 26.85 3.09 -3.34
C GLU A 248 26.31 4.47 -2.98
N VAL A 249 26.54 4.90 -1.76
CA VAL A 249 26.22 6.26 -1.30
C VAL A 249 27.49 7.09 -1.29
N THR A 250 27.47 8.22 -1.99
CA THR A 250 28.62 9.12 -2.18
C THR A 250 28.30 10.56 -1.76
N GLU A 251 29.34 11.37 -1.64
CA GLU A 251 29.20 12.82 -1.60
C GLU A 251 28.90 13.35 -3.01
N PRO A 252 28.17 14.47 -3.14
CA PRO A 252 27.99 15.12 -4.44
C PRO A 252 29.33 15.69 -4.92
N ASP A 253 29.66 15.43 -6.18
CA ASP A 253 30.89 15.90 -6.85
C ASP A 253 30.66 17.13 -7.75
N TYR A 254 29.40 17.55 -7.91
CA TYR A 254 29.04 18.74 -8.67
C TYR A 254 27.88 19.51 -8.00
N PHE A 255 27.82 20.80 -8.30
CA PHE A 255 26.71 21.62 -7.85
C PHE A 255 25.44 21.31 -8.62
N LYS A 256 24.40 20.97 -7.87
CA LYS A 256 23.04 20.76 -8.40
C LYS A 256 22.04 21.18 -7.34
N THR A 257 20.96 21.81 -7.77
CA THR A 257 19.80 22.04 -6.92
C THR A 257 18.62 21.19 -7.39
N GLU A 258 17.85 20.68 -6.46
CA GLU A 258 16.66 19.91 -6.76
C GLU A 258 15.42 20.81 -6.76
N ARG A 259 14.52 20.60 -7.74
CA ARG A 259 13.29 21.41 -7.89
C ARG A 259 12.18 21.01 -6.89
N PHE A 260 12.56 20.42 -5.79
CA PHE A 260 11.63 20.04 -4.73
C PHE A 260 11.12 21.26 -3.96
N GLY A 261 9.80 21.32 -3.68
CA GLY A 261 9.19 22.43 -2.95
C GLY A 261 8.86 23.66 -3.80
N PHE A 262 9.03 23.59 -5.14
CA PHE A 262 8.71 24.68 -6.06
C PHE A 262 7.67 24.27 -7.11
N PRO A 263 6.74 25.15 -7.52
CA PRO A 263 6.58 26.56 -7.07
C PRO A 263 6.17 26.68 -5.60
N THR A 264 6.55 27.78 -4.95
CA THR A 264 6.22 28.05 -3.55
C THR A 264 5.67 29.45 -3.34
N THR A 265 4.82 29.62 -2.33
CA THR A 265 4.32 30.92 -1.89
C THR A 265 4.82 31.20 -0.48
N LYS A 266 5.41 32.37 -0.26
CA LYS A 266 6.03 32.75 1.01
C LYS A 266 5.74 34.22 1.34
N ARG A 267 5.64 34.52 2.62
CA ARG A 267 5.54 35.90 3.12
C ARG A 267 6.92 36.49 3.38
N LEU A 268 6.97 37.79 3.47
CA LEU A 268 8.19 38.50 3.91
C LEU A 268 8.62 37.97 5.30
N GLY A 269 9.90 37.69 5.46
CA GLY A 269 10.47 37.12 6.68
C GLY A 269 10.37 35.61 6.79
N GLU A 270 9.58 34.94 5.96
CA GLU A 270 9.53 33.45 5.95
C GLU A 270 10.73 32.85 5.22
N THR A 271 11.02 31.60 5.56
CA THR A 271 12.09 30.83 4.96
C THR A 271 11.59 29.90 3.88
N LEU A 272 12.47 29.59 2.94
CA LEU A 272 12.34 28.51 1.96
C LEU A 272 13.59 27.64 1.98
N GLU A 273 13.41 26.39 1.64
CA GLU A 273 14.47 25.39 1.59
C GLU A 273 14.83 25.07 0.15
N VAL A 274 16.11 25.02 -0.15
CA VAL A 274 16.66 24.49 -1.40
C VAL A 274 17.52 23.28 -1.04
N ARG A 275 17.30 22.17 -1.72
CA ARG A 275 18.08 20.94 -1.59
C ARG A 275 18.96 20.72 -2.81
N GLY A 276 20.05 20.01 -2.64
CA GLY A 276 20.99 19.72 -3.72
C GLY A 276 22.35 19.25 -3.24
N GLY A 277 23.35 19.41 -4.09
CA GLY A 277 24.74 19.11 -3.80
C GLY A 277 25.62 20.34 -3.87
N LEU A 278 26.66 20.40 -3.03
CA LEU A 278 27.63 21.47 -2.90
C LEU A 278 26.99 22.85 -2.61
N LEU A 279 25.88 22.86 -1.85
CA LEU A 279 25.18 24.10 -1.51
C LEU A 279 25.94 24.98 -0.51
N ASN A 280 26.87 24.40 0.25
CA ASN A 280 27.80 25.15 1.10
C ASN A 280 28.73 26.11 0.34
N GLU A 281 28.85 25.96 -0.99
CA GLU A 281 29.61 26.87 -1.84
C GLU A 281 28.84 28.15 -2.23
N LEU A 282 27.55 28.25 -1.89
CA LEU A 282 26.73 29.40 -2.25
C LEU A 282 27.20 30.66 -1.55
N THR A 283 27.40 31.71 -2.35
CA THR A 283 27.78 33.03 -1.86
C THR A 283 26.62 34.03 -1.89
N ALA A 284 25.66 33.83 -2.79
CA ALA A 284 24.42 34.61 -2.87
C ALA A 284 23.33 33.82 -3.59
N VAL A 285 22.07 34.13 -3.25
CA VAL A 285 20.89 33.65 -3.96
C VAL A 285 19.96 34.84 -4.20
N GLU A 286 19.44 34.96 -5.42
CA GLU A 286 18.56 36.05 -5.83
C GLU A 286 17.31 35.50 -6.52
N ILE A 287 16.16 36.16 -6.34
CA ILE A 287 14.96 35.92 -7.14
C ILE A 287 14.75 37.05 -8.14
N TYR A 288 14.19 36.72 -9.31
CA TYR A 288 13.94 37.69 -10.38
C TYR A 288 12.90 37.17 -11.40
N ASN A 289 12.50 38.04 -12.31
CA ASN A 289 11.64 37.70 -13.44
C ASN A 289 12.41 37.68 -14.75
N THR A 290 12.11 36.74 -15.63
CA THR A 290 12.69 36.69 -16.98
C THR A 290 12.31 37.88 -17.86
N SER A 291 11.21 38.55 -17.56
CA SER A 291 10.81 39.83 -18.24
C SER A 291 11.73 40.99 -17.93
N ASN A 292 12.45 40.97 -16.81
CA ASN A 292 13.42 41.98 -16.42
C ASN A 292 14.56 41.36 -15.60
N THR A 293 15.55 40.79 -16.28
CA THR A 293 16.67 40.08 -15.67
C THR A 293 17.70 40.97 -14.97
N ALA A 294 17.61 42.30 -15.21
CA ALA A 294 18.47 43.30 -14.58
C ALA A 294 18.03 43.63 -13.15
N VAL A 295 16.76 43.40 -12.81
CA VAL A 295 16.22 43.61 -11.46
C VAL A 295 16.20 42.32 -10.73
N THR A 296 17.04 42.18 -9.71
CA THR A 296 17.14 41.01 -8.85
C THR A 296 16.95 41.40 -7.38
N TYR A 297 16.41 40.48 -6.61
CA TYR A 297 16.19 40.65 -5.17
C TYR A 297 16.95 39.59 -4.40
N PRO A 298 17.94 39.95 -3.59
CA PRO A 298 18.71 39.01 -2.84
C PRO A 298 17.88 38.39 -1.73
N LEU A 299 18.07 37.07 -1.52
CA LEU A 299 17.57 36.33 -0.35
C LEU A 299 18.65 36.28 0.71
N GLU A 300 18.26 36.31 1.99
CA GLU A 300 19.15 36.14 3.11
C GLU A 300 19.48 34.63 3.26
N ILE A 301 20.76 34.29 3.26
CA ILE A 301 21.21 32.92 3.55
C ILE A 301 21.23 32.75 5.07
N VAL A 302 20.29 31.96 5.59
CA VAL A 302 20.16 31.67 7.04
C VAL A 302 21.13 30.57 7.47
N SER A 303 21.18 29.49 6.67
CA SER A 303 22.12 28.39 6.91
C SER A 303 22.46 27.66 5.63
N LEU A 304 23.65 27.06 5.61
CA LEU A 304 24.14 26.23 4.50
C LEU A 304 24.73 24.93 5.05
N SER A 305 24.39 23.82 4.39
CA SER A 305 25.16 22.58 4.42
C SER A 305 25.51 22.18 2.99
N SER A 306 26.28 21.11 2.82
CA SER A 306 26.54 20.58 1.47
C SER A 306 25.28 20.18 0.72
N TYR A 307 24.17 19.90 1.44
CA TYR A 307 22.95 19.30 0.86
C TYR A 307 21.73 20.21 0.96
N LYS A 308 21.82 21.28 1.77
CA LYS A 308 20.66 22.12 2.08
C LYS A 308 21.05 23.59 2.27
N ALA A 309 20.25 24.48 1.69
CA ALA A 309 20.30 25.90 1.93
C ALA A 309 18.96 26.38 2.47
N ILE A 310 18.96 27.04 3.62
CA ILE A 310 17.80 27.72 4.18
C ILE A 310 17.94 29.21 3.84
N LEU A 311 16.99 29.71 3.06
CA LEU A 311 16.95 31.08 2.57
C LEU A 311 15.75 31.79 3.16
N LYS A 312 15.88 33.06 3.49
CA LYS A 312 14.80 33.91 4.00
C LYS A 312 14.50 35.02 3.05
N ILE A 313 13.24 35.38 2.89
CA ILE A 313 12.77 36.49 2.07
C ILE A 313 12.85 37.78 2.89
N PRO A 314 13.76 38.70 2.57
CA PRO A 314 13.88 39.95 3.31
C PRO A 314 12.66 40.86 3.14
N ALA A 315 12.42 41.76 4.09
CA ALA A 315 11.33 42.74 4.04
C ALA A 315 11.38 43.69 2.85
N GLY A 316 12.56 43.89 2.23
CA GLY A 316 12.73 44.75 1.04
C GLY A 316 12.39 44.12 -0.29
N VAL A 317 11.99 42.83 -0.33
CA VAL A 317 11.54 42.17 -1.56
C VAL A 317 10.10 42.59 -1.86
N PRO A 318 9.80 43.17 -3.06
CA PRO A 318 8.44 43.52 -3.42
C PRO A 318 7.51 42.29 -3.47
N VAL A 319 6.27 42.46 -3.06
CA VAL A 319 5.21 41.47 -3.24
C VAL A 319 5.01 41.22 -4.73
N GLY A 320 4.92 39.94 -5.11
CA GLY A 320 4.77 39.54 -6.51
C GLY A 320 5.27 38.13 -6.81
N ALA A 321 5.11 37.73 -8.06
CA ALA A 321 5.55 36.41 -8.55
C ALA A 321 6.92 36.56 -9.24
N TYR A 322 7.85 35.70 -8.85
CA TYR A 322 9.19 35.57 -9.42
C TYR A 322 9.33 34.20 -10.04
N ASN A 323 9.78 34.11 -11.28
CA ASN A 323 9.84 32.81 -11.99
C ASN A 323 11.23 32.21 -12.11
N ARG A 324 12.26 32.86 -11.52
CA ARG A 324 13.64 32.42 -11.55
C ARG A 324 14.34 32.65 -10.22
N MET A 325 15.28 31.75 -9.93
CA MET A 325 16.30 31.92 -8.90
C MET A 325 17.68 31.90 -9.53
N ARG A 326 18.56 32.76 -9.05
CA ARG A 326 19.97 32.85 -9.43
C ARG A 326 20.83 32.43 -8.25
N PHE A 327 21.62 31.40 -8.43
CA PHE A 327 22.55 30.87 -7.43
C PHE A 327 23.97 31.27 -7.82
N LYS A 328 24.69 31.93 -6.93
CA LYS A 328 26.06 32.40 -7.15
C LYS A 328 27.03 31.59 -6.26
N ARG A 329 28.14 31.17 -6.85
CA ARG A 329 29.24 30.45 -6.19
C ARG A 329 30.56 31.06 -6.67
N GLY A 330 31.17 31.93 -5.88
CA GLY A 330 32.29 32.73 -6.37
C GLY A 330 31.94 33.46 -7.65
N THR A 331 32.64 33.16 -8.75
CA THR A 331 32.36 33.72 -10.09
C THR A 331 31.32 32.95 -10.90
N ALA A 332 30.97 31.73 -10.50
CA ALA A 332 30.00 30.90 -11.21
C ALA A 332 28.57 31.32 -10.87
N THR A 333 27.68 31.30 -11.87
CA THR A 333 26.27 31.64 -11.70
C THR A 333 25.39 30.59 -12.39
N SER A 334 24.37 30.10 -11.68
CA SER A 334 23.33 29.21 -12.20
C SER A 334 21.97 29.88 -12.10
N ASN A 335 21.24 29.95 -13.25
CA ASN A 335 19.90 30.55 -13.33
C ASN A 335 18.86 29.41 -13.53
N LEU A 336 17.97 29.23 -12.59
CA LEU A 336 17.07 28.10 -12.58
C LEU A 336 15.60 28.53 -12.50
N SER A 337 14.73 27.68 -13.05
CA SER A 337 13.27 27.92 -13.10
C SER A 337 12.60 27.55 -11.77
N TYR A 338 12.88 28.31 -10.73
CA TYR A 338 12.23 28.16 -9.42
C TYR A 338 11.27 29.33 -9.21
N ALA A 339 9.98 29.04 -9.25
CA ALA A 339 8.96 30.07 -9.07
C ALA A 339 8.68 30.29 -7.57
N VAL A 340 8.78 31.57 -7.15
CA VAL A 340 8.46 32.00 -5.78
C VAL A 340 7.45 33.13 -5.86
N THR A 341 6.31 32.98 -5.18
CA THR A 341 5.34 34.06 -5.01
C THR A 341 5.53 34.64 -3.62
N VAL A 342 5.85 35.95 -3.56
CA VAL A 342 5.99 36.71 -2.32
C VAL A 342 4.69 37.43 -2.00
N GLN A 343 4.17 37.29 -0.76
CA GLN A 343 2.93 37.89 -0.25
C GLN A 343 3.18 38.80 0.95
#